data_89b4fb02be072dad7f92f1c902dffcf1
#
_entry.id   89b4fb02be072dad7f92f1c902dffcf1
#
_cell.length_a   1.000
_cell.length_b   1.000
_cell.length_c   1.000
_cell.angle_alpha   90.00
_cell.angle_beta   90.00
_cell.angle_gamma   90.00
#
_symmetry.space_group_name_H-M   'P 1'
#
loop_
_entity.id
_entity.type
_entity.pdbx_description
1 polymer ?
#
loop_
_entity_poly.entity_id
_entity_poly.type
_entity_poly.pdbx_seq_one_letter_code
_entity_poly.pdbx_strand_id
1 'polypeptide(L)'
;MYEKPGAEWSREQQTKGWSMMNAFLPANILIPQVDSMEKWAVIACDQFTSDPAYWARVAETVGNAPSTLRLILPEAELGTPQEAAHTEQINRTMEAYLQSGLFQTYENAFVYVERTLQNGSVRKGLVGMVDLEAYDYTPGSTSAVRATERTVTERIPPRQRVRRNASLELPHILLLCDDDGKTLIEPISAGRDRLPKLYEFDLMEGGGHIAGYLVAGKEAEDFEARLTAYTAVCPEKYRDLPGTPLVFAVGDGNHSLATAKSCYEELKARNPGVDLSRHPARFALVELENIHDAAQNFEPIHRVVTETDPEALRKALESWCAPGGYPVCWFAGDKTGTVYLDRSRSQLEVGVLQQFLDEYLAAHPGKIDYIHGDEDLKHLAAQDRAIGFLLPAMAKGQLFRGVMADGALPRKTFSMGHAREKRYYLEGRKIK
;
A
#
# COMPACT_ATOMS: atom_id res chain seq x y z
N MET A 1 7.57 -48.95 17.75
CA MET A 1 6.28 -48.48 17.25
C MET A 1 5.79 -47.41 18.24
N TYR A 2 6.06 -46.12 17.94
CA TYR A 2 5.52 -45.00 18.71
C TYR A 2 4.79 -44.12 17.70
N GLU A 3 3.47 -44.23 17.71
CA GLU A 3 2.59 -43.26 17.03
C GLU A 3 2.68 -41.92 17.76
N LYS A 4 3.02 -40.87 17.04
CA LYS A 4 2.87 -39.49 17.50
C LYS A 4 1.39 -39.11 17.42
N PRO A 5 0.77 -38.60 18.49
CA PRO A 5 -0.59 -38.09 18.40
C PRO A 5 -0.62 -36.85 17.49
N GLY A 6 -1.52 -36.84 16.51
CA GLY A 6 -1.83 -35.68 15.70
C GLY A 6 -2.28 -34.52 16.60
N ALA A 7 -1.65 -33.39 16.45
CA ALA A 7 -2.03 -32.18 17.16
C ALA A 7 -3.46 -31.78 16.73
N GLU A 8 -4.46 -32.02 17.59
CA GLU A 8 -5.78 -31.42 17.44
C GLU A 8 -5.67 -29.90 17.63
N TRP A 9 -5.91 -29.18 16.56
CA TRP A 9 -5.99 -27.70 16.61
C TRP A 9 -7.17 -27.31 17.52
N SER A 10 -6.91 -26.37 18.44
CA SER A 10 -7.99 -25.81 19.28
C SER A 10 -9.03 -25.09 18.41
N ARG A 11 -10.26 -24.95 18.92
CA ARG A 11 -11.32 -24.18 18.23
C ARG A 11 -10.87 -22.76 17.85
N GLU A 12 -10.02 -22.14 18.66
CA GLU A 12 -9.43 -20.82 18.40
C GLU A 12 -8.42 -20.84 17.25
N GLN A 13 -7.64 -21.93 17.12
CA GLN A 13 -6.71 -22.13 15.99
C GLN A 13 -7.45 -22.48 14.71
N GLN A 14 -8.56 -23.22 14.79
CA GLN A 14 -9.44 -23.48 13.66
C GLN A 14 -10.14 -22.20 13.17
N THR A 15 -10.60 -21.33 14.09
CA THR A 15 -11.20 -20.02 13.74
C THR A 15 -10.17 -19.07 13.13
N LYS A 16 -8.92 -19.07 13.62
CA LYS A 16 -7.81 -18.33 13.01
C LYS A 16 -7.42 -18.89 11.63
N GLY A 17 -7.46 -20.19 11.43
CA GLY A 17 -7.26 -20.83 10.12
C GLY A 17 -8.31 -20.41 9.08
N TRP A 18 -9.57 -20.32 9.49
CA TRP A 18 -10.65 -19.82 8.63
C TRP A 18 -10.49 -18.34 8.27
N SER A 19 -10.02 -17.50 9.20
CA SER A 19 -9.72 -16.08 8.96
C SER A 19 -8.59 -15.90 7.92
N MET A 20 -7.62 -16.81 7.86
CA MET A 20 -6.53 -16.77 6.89
C MET A 20 -6.99 -17.14 5.46
N MET A 21 -7.92 -18.10 5.32
CA MET A 21 -8.40 -18.57 4.02
C MET A 21 -9.27 -17.56 3.26
N ASN A 22 -9.84 -16.56 3.94
CA ASN A 22 -10.79 -15.60 3.36
C ASN A 22 -10.34 -14.14 3.53
N ALA A 23 -9.04 -13.87 3.53
CA ALA A 23 -8.54 -12.51 3.74
C ALA A 23 -8.79 -11.57 2.54
N PHE A 24 -8.91 -12.10 1.32
CA PHE A 24 -9.22 -11.34 0.10
C PHE A 24 -10.41 -12.00 -0.62
N LEU A 25 -11.43 -11.22 -0.95
CA LEU A 25 -12.76 -11.68 -1.35
C LEU A 25 -13.29 -10.89 -2.55
N PRO A 26 -14.25 -11.45 -3.33
CA PRO A 26 -15.00 -10.68 -4.30
C PRO A 26 -15.85 -9.60 -3.61
N ALA A 27 -16.12 -8.51 -4.30
CA ALA A 27 -16.86 -7.37 -3.77
C ALA A 27 -18.08 -7.01 -4.64
N ASN A 28 -19.01 -6.24 -4.07
CA ASN A 28 -20.00 -5.54 -4.87
C ASN A 28 -19.38 -4.23 -5.37
N ILE A 29 -18.86 -4.29 -6.59
CA ILE A 29 -18.06 -3.21 -7.19
C ILE A 29 -18.98 -2.26 -7.95
N LEU A 30 -18.77 -0.96 -7.72
CA LEU A 30 -19.45 0.12 -8.43
C LEU A 30 -18.56 0.64 -9.55
N ILE A 31 -19.05 0.60 -10.79
CA ILE A 31 -18.40 1.19 -11.97
C ILE A 31 -19.23 2.38 -12.43
N PRO A 32 -18.62 3.57 -12.57
CA PRO A 32 -19.36 4.76 -12.99
C PRO A 32 -19.82 4.65 -14.45
N GLN A 33 -21.03 5.13 -14.72
CA GLN A 33 -21.59 5.28 -16.06
C GLN A 33 -21.48 6.75 -16.44
N VAL A 34 -20.33 7.17 -16.95
CA VAL A 34 -19.98 8.55 -17.26
C VAL A 34 -19.54 8.69 -18.71
N ASP A 35 -19.69 9.88 -19.30
CA ASP A 35 -19.30 10.17 -20.68
C ASP A 35 -17.76 10.14 -20.86
N SER A 36 -16.98 10.42 -19.80
CA SER A 36 -15.52 10.44 -19.83
C SER A 36 -14.94 9.79 -18.57
N MET A 37 -14.37 8.62 -18.73
CA MET A 37 -13.63 7.94 -17.68
C MET A 37 -12.30 8.64 -17.34
N GLU A 38 -11.67 9.35 -18.28
CA GLU A 38 -10.51 10.20 -18.02
C GLU A 38 -10.83 11.29 -16.99
N LYS A 39 -12.01 11.96 -17.12
CA LYS A 39 -12.44 12.99 -16.17
C LYS A 39 -12.91 12.39 -14.83
N TRP A 40 -13.36 11.14 -14.85
CA TRP A 40 -13.77 10.45 -13.65
C TRP A 40 -12.58 10.09 -12.76
N ALA A 41 -11.55 9.45 -13.33
CA ALA A 41 -10.45 8.88 -12.58
C ALA A 41 -9.38 9.92 -12.24
N VAL A 42 -9.18 10.23 -10.95
CA VAL A 42 -8.06 11.07 -10.49
C VAL A 42 -7.10 10.26 -9.63
N ILE A 43 -5.86 10.71 -9.55
CA ILE A 43 -4.80 10.05 -8.80
C ILE A 43 -5.07 10.06 -7.29
N ALA A 44 -4.43 9.17 -6.55
CA ALA A 44 -4.48 9.08 -5.09
C ALA A 44 -4.25 10.45 -4.43
N CYS A 45 -5.11 10.80 -3.48
CA CYS A 45 -5.19 12.13 -2.85
C CYS A 45 -3.97 12.54 -2.02
N ASP A 46 -3.09 11.59 -1.71
CA ASP A 46 -1.83 11.79 -0.99
C ASP A 46 -0.64 12.09 -1.93
N GLN A 47 -0.88 12.16 -3.24
CA GLN A 47 0.14 12.53 -4.22
C GLN A 47 0.10 14.04 -4.51
N PHE A 48 1.22 14.58 -5.00
CA PHE A 48 1.36 15.99 -5.38
C PHE A 48 0.92 16.99 -4.28
N THR A 49 1.17 16.65 -3.01
CA THR A 49 0.77 17.48 -1.85
C THR A 49 1.46 18.84 -1.82
N SER A 50 2.66 18.94 -2.39
CA SER A 50 3.44 20.19 -2.51
C SER A 50 3.33 20.87 -3.90
N ASP A 51 2.48 20.34 -4.80
CA ASP A 51 2.26 20.89 -6.14
C ASP A 51 0.78 21.31 -6.32
N PRO A 52 0.39 22.50 -5.85
CA PRO A 52 -0.97 23.01 -6.05
C PRO A 52 -1.35 23.18 -7.54
N ALA A 53 -0.35 23.42 -8.42
CA ALA A 53 -0.60 23.56 -9.84
C ALA A 53 -1.07 22.25 -10.49
N TYR A 54 -0.61 21.10 -10.00
CA TYR A 54 -1.11 19.80 -10.43
C TYR A 54 -2.63 19.70 -10.20
N TRP A 55 -3.09 19.94 -8.98
CA TRP A 55 -4.50 19.83 -8.62
C TRP A 55 -5.37 20.88 -9.33
N ALA A 56 -4.81 22.07 -9.63
CA ALA A 56 -5.50 23.09 -10.44
C ALA A 56 -5.74 22.60 -11.87
N ARG A 57 -4.74 21.96 -12.52
CA ARG A 57 -4.92 21.37 -13.86
C ARG A 57 -5.92 20.21 -13.87
N VAL A 58 -5.88 19.36 -12.83
CA VAL A 58 -6.88 18.29 -12.64
C VAL A 58 -8.28 18.88 -12.55
N ALA A 59 -8.48 19.94 -11.74
CA ALA A 59 -9.77 20.58 -11.58
C ALA A 59 -10.26 21.23 -12.91
N GLU A 60 -9.36 21.84 -13.68
CA GLU A 60 -9.65 22.40 -15.01
C GLU A 60 -10.09 21.30 -16.00
N THR A 61 -9.36 20.18 -16.06
CA THR A 61 -9.68 19.04 -16.92
C THR A 61 -11.04 18.43 -16.56
N VAL A 62 -11.32 18.25 -15.28
CA VAL A 62 -12.59 17.71 -14.79
C VAL A 62 -13.76 18.67 -15.10
N GLY A 63 -13.57 19.97 -14.90
CA GLY A 63 -14.62 20.97 -15.09
C GLY A 63 -15.87 20.63 -14.25
N ASN A 64 -17.03 20.57 -14.90
CA ASN A 64 -18.33 20.24 -14.25
C ASN A 64 -18.70 18.75 -14.33
N ALA A 65 -17.86 17.90 -14.93
CA ALA A 65 -18.16 16.47 -15.07
C ALA A 65 -18.22 15.74 -13.71
N PRO A 66 -18.99 14.65 -13.59
CA PRO A 66 -18.85 13.73 -12.48
C PRO A 66 -17.40 13.21 -12.42
N SER A 67 -16.85 13.20 -11.20
CA SER A 67 -15.44 12.81 -10.99
C SER A 67 -15.19 12.37 -9.55
N THR A 68 -14.22 11.48 -9.38
CA THR A 68 -13.71 11.12 -8.06
C THR A 68 -13.02 12.29 -7.35
N LEU A 69 -12.59 13.34 -8.08
CA LEU A 69 -12.10 14.60 -7.48
C LEU A 69 -13.10 15.19 -6.47
N ARG A 70 -14.42 15.01 -6.71
CA ARG A 70 -15.48 15.51 -5.82
C ARG A 70 -15.78 14.59 -4.64
N LEU A 71 -15.14 13.43 -4.59
CA LEU A 71 -15.35 12.37 -3.60
C LEU A 71 -14.13 12.16 -2.70
N ILE A 72 -13.05 12.91 -2.92
CA ILE A 72 -11.79 12.79 -2.17
C ILE A 72 -11.43 14.13 -1.54
N LEU A 73 -10.63 14.07 -0.49
CA LEU A 73 -9.99 15.25 0.10
C LEU A 73 -8.49 15.17 -0.19
N PRO A 74 -7.94 16.05 -1.05
CA PRO A 74 -6.50 16.13 -1.26
C PRO A 74 -5.74 16.33 0.05
N GLU A 75 -4.62 15.64 0.25
CA GLU A 75 -3.89 15.70 1.52
C GLU A 75 -3.37 17.13 1.81
N ALA A 76 -3.15 17.93 0.77
CA ALA A 76 -2.81 19.35 0.89
C ALA A 76 -3.87 20.19 1.64
N GLU A 77 -5.11 19.70 1.73
CA GLU A 77 -6.21 20.39 2.41
C GLU A 77 -6.42 19.93 3.86
N LEU A 78 -5.72 18.87 4.30
CA LEU A 78 -5.82 18.37 5.67
C LEU A 78 -5.27 19.41 6.65
N GLY A 79 -6.02 19.64 7.74
CA GLY A 79 -5.66 20.62 8.76
C GLY A 79 -5.95 22.07 8.39
N THR A 80 -6.52 22.34 7.21
CA THR A 80 -6.95 23.68 6.82
C THR A 80 -8.33 24.04 7.40
N PRO A 81 -8.69 25.33 7.50
CA PRO A 81 -10.03 25.76 7.96
C PRO A 81 -11.18 25.22 7.08
N GLN A 82 -10.89 24.87 5.81
CA GLN A 82 -11.86 24.39 4.83
C GLN A 82 -12.13 22.88 4.94
N GLU A 83 -11.29 22.12 5.63
CA GLU A 83 -11.37 20.64 5.73
C GLU A 83 -12.79 20.15 6.09
N ALA A 84 -13.39 20.74 7.13
CA ALA A 84 -14.70 20.29 7.60
C ALA A 84 -15.81 20.50 6.57
N ALA A 85 -15.86 21.69 5.95
CA ALA A 85 -16.86 22.02 4.94
C ALA A 85 -16.69 21.17 3.67
N HIS A 86 -15.45 20.93 3.26
CA HIS A 86 -15.15 20.10 2.10
C HIS A 86 -15.51 18.64 2.38
N THR A 87 -15.18 18.11 3.56
CA THR A 87 -15.58 16.74 3.99
C THR A 87 -17.10 16.57 3.95
N GLU A 88 -17.87 17.55 4.42
CA GLU A 88 -19.33 17.49 4.35
C GLU A 88 -19.83 17.49 2.91
N GLN A 89 -19.23 18.31 2.04
CA GLN A 89 -19.56 18.35 0.62
C GLN A 89 -19.25 17.03 -0.09
N ILE A 90 -18.10 16.39 0.22
CA ILE A 90 -17.72 15.06 -0.28
C ILE A 90 -18.82 14.04 0.08
N ASN A 91 -19.23 13.97 1.34
CA ASN A 91 -20.24 13.02 1.78
C ASN A 91 -21.59 13.23 1.10
N ARG A 92 -22.03 14.49 0.93
CA ARG A 92 -23.26 14.81 0.18
C ARG A 92 -23.14 14.41 -1.28
N THR A 93 -21.98 14.61 -1.90
CA THR A 93 -21.75 14.24 -3.30
C THR A 93 -21.76 12.72 -3.48
N MET A 94 -21.19 11.95 -2.54
CA MET A 94 -21.25 10.48 -2.55
C MET A 94 -22.71 10.00 -2.55
N GLU A 95 -23.55 10.56 -1.68
CA GLU A 95 -24.98 10.23 -1.63
C GLU A 95 -25.71 10.62 -2.92
N ALA A 96 -25.45 11.82 -3.43
CA ALA A 96 -26.06 12.29 -4.67
C ALA A 96 -25.70 11.40 -5.87
N TYR A 97 -24.45 10.97 -5.98
CA TYR A 97 -23.99 10.07 -7.04
C TYR A 97 -24.65 8.67 -6.92
N LEU A 98 -24.81 8.16 -5.70
CA LEU A 98 -25.51 6.90 -5.47
C LEU A 98 -27.01 7.00 -5.83
N GLN A 99 -27.66 8.11 -5.51
CA GLN A 99 -29.09 8.34 -5.78
C GLN A 99 -29.38 8.63 -7.26
N SER A 100 -28.44 9.24 -7.96
CA SER A 100 -28.62 9.58 -9.38
C SER A 100 -28.52 8.37 -10.33
N GLY A 101 -28.18 7.18 -9.82
CA GLY A 101 -27.97 6.00 -10.66
C GLY A 101 -26.69 6.06 -11.47
N LEU A 102 -25.72 6.87 -11.06
CA LEU A 102 -24.42 7.04 -11.75
C LEU A 102 -23.64 5.72 -11.86
N PHE A 103 -23.88 4.76 -10.97
CA PHE A 103 -23.08 3.53 -10.90
C PHE A 103 -23.85 2.30 -11.38
N GLN A 104 -23.18 1.49 -12.19
CA GLN A 104 -23.54 0.09 -12.37
C GLN A 104 -22.86 -0.75 -11.29
N THR A 105 -23.63 -1.61 -10.63
CA THR A 105 -23.12 -2.53 -9.60
C THR A 105 -22.86 -3.90 -10.21
N TYR A 106 -21.67 -4.43 -9.97
CA TYR A 106 -21.30 -5.81 -10.27
C TYR A 106 -21.17 -6.56 -8.95
N GLU A 107 -22.10 -7.44 -8.70
CA GLU A 107 -22.19 -8.16 -7.42
C GLU A 107 -21.25 -9.36 -7.39
N ASN A 108 -20.63 -9.59 -6.22
CA ASN A 108 -19.77 -10.74 -5.94
C ASN A 108 -18.71 -10.95 -7.04
N ALA A 109 -17.98 -9.89 -7.36
CA ALA A 109 -17.07 -9.84 -8.50
C ALA A 109 -15.71 -9.28 -8.11
N PHE A 110 -14.73 -9.55 -8.97
CA PHE A 110 -13.46 -8.84 -9.02
C PHE A 110 -13.35 -8.03 -10.32
N VAL A 111 -12.44 -7.07 -10.36
CA VAL A 111 -12.04 -6.41 -11.61
C VAL A 111 -10.56 -6.67 -11.86
N TYR A 112 -10.25 -7.35 -12.95
CA TYR A 112 -8.88 -7.48 -13.41
C TYR A 112 -8.46 -6.20 -14.11
N VAL A 113 -7.32 -5.63 -13.69
CA VAL A 113 -6.83 -4.33 -14.17
C VAL A 113 -5.48 -4.51 -14.85
N GLU A 114 -5.35 -3.93 -16.05
CA GLU A 114 -4.07 -3.73 -16.72
C GLU A 114 -3.78 -2.25 -16.81
N ARG A 115 -2.65 -1.81 -16.28
CA ARG A 115 -2.20 -0.42 -16.40
C ARG A 115 -0.89 -0.35 -17.12
N THR A 116 -0.90 0.24 -18.32
CA THR A 116 0.30 0.53 -19.09
C THR A 116 0.92 1.82 -18.56
N LEU A 117 2.13 1.72 -18.04
CA LEU A 117 2.91 2.84 -17.52
C LEU A 117 3.58 3.61 -18.66
N GLN A 118 4.13 4.80 -18.37
CA GLN A 118 4.79 5.64 -19.39
C GLN A 118 6.00 4.96 -20.05
N ASN A 119 6.67 4.06 -19.35
CA ASN A 119 7.78 3.26 -19.90
C ASN A 119 7.34 2.06 -20.75
N GLY A 120 6.02 1.90 -20.98
CA GLY A 120 5.42 0.82 -21.73
C GLY A 120 5.26 -0.51 -20.99
N SER A 121 5.69 -0.60 -19.73
CA SER A 121 5.43 -1.79 -18.92
C SER A 121 3.96 -1.86 -18.50
N VAL A 122 3.42 -3.09 -18.38
CA VAL A 122 2.01 -3.32 -18.02
C VAL A 122 1.95 -3.93 -16.63
N ARG A 123 1.43 -3.15 -15.68
CA ARG A 123 1.15 -3.59 -14.32
C ARG A 123 -0.22 -4.27 -14.27
N LYS A 124 -0.28 -5.40 -13.58
CA LYS A 124 -1.47 -6.24 -13.48
C LYS A 124 -1.95 -6.30 -12.05
N GLY A 125 -3.24 -6.07 -11.87
CA GLY A 125 -3.88 -6.09 -10.56
C GLY A 125 -5.24 -6.77 -10.59
N LEU A 126 -5.74 -7.12 -9.43
CA LEU A 126 -7.08 -7.64 -9.22
C LEU A 126 -7.77 -6.86 -8.10
N VAL A 127 -8.81 -6.11 -8.44
CA VAL A 127 -9.61 -5.35 -7.47
C VAL A 127 -10.60 -6.28 -6.80
N GLY A 128 -10.58 -6.29 -5.49
CA GLY A 128 -11.47 -7.04 -4.61
C GLY A 128 -11.50 -6.40 -3.22
N MET A 129 -12.04 -7.06 -2.23
CA MET A 129 -12.07 -6.53 -0.87
C MET A 129 -11.24 -7.37 0.09
N VAL A 130 -10.54 -6.69 1.02
CA VAL A 130 -9.81 -7.31 2.12
C VAL A 130 -10.67 -7.28 3.39
N ASP A 131 -10.66 -8.39 4.15
CA ASP A 131 -11.32 -8.47 5.45
C ASP A 131 -10.44 -7.76 6.50
N LEU A 132 -10.97 -6.71 7.11
CA LEU A 132 -10.27 -5.94 8.13
C LEU A 132 -10.06 -6.75 9.43
N GLU A 133 -10.78 -7.84 9.67
CA GLU A 133 -10.48 -8.74 10.79
C GLU A 133 -9.19 -9.55 10.56
N ALA A 134 -8.80 -9.77 9.31
CA ALA A 134 -7.54 -10.41 8.94
C ALA A 134 -6.36 -9.41 8.86
N TYR A 135 -6.63 -8.11 8.99
CA TYR A 135 -5.62 -7.05 8.89
C TYR A 135 -5.28 -6.45 10.24
N ASP A 136 -3.98 -6.24 10.47
CA ASP A 136 -3.48 -5.47 11.60
C ASP A 136 -2.21 -4.69 11.19
N TYR A 137 -2.18 -3.41 11.54
CA TYR A 137 -1.06 -2.51 11.27
C TYR A 137 -0.13 -2.30 12.46
N THR A 138 -0.37 -3.00 13.57
CA THR A 138 0.48 -2.93 14.76
C THR A 138 1.84 -3.58 14.46
N PRO A 139 2.97 -2.94 14.74
CA PRO A 139 4.28 -3.55 14.58
C PRO A 139 4.39 -4.87 15.36
N GLY A 140 4.92 -5.91 14.71
CA GLY A 140 5.00 -7.27 15.29
C GLY A 140 3.70 -8.07 15.28
N SER A 141 2.66 -7.57 14.60
CA SER A 141 1.41 -8.30 14.38
C SER A 141 1.64 -9.67 13.75
N THR A 142 0.77 -10.62 14.10
CA THR A 142 0.72 -11.98 13.53
C THR A 142 -0.46 -12.20 12.60
N SER A 143 -1.17 -11.12 12.21
CA SER A 143 -2.29 -11.19 11.27
C SER A 143 -1.84 -11.65 9.88
N ALA A 144 -2.76 -12.25 9.11
CA ALA A 144 -2.49 -12.72 7.75
C ALA A 144 -2.17 -11.57 6.78
N VAL A 145 -2.74 -10.39 7.03
CA VAL A 145 -2.50 -9.14 6.28
C VAL A 145 -1.84 -8.13 7.21
N ARG A 146 -0.70 -7.57 6.80
CA ARG A 146 0.07 -6.62 7.62
C ARG A 146 0.51 -5.41 6.82
N ALA A 147 0.67 -4.28 7.52
CA ALA A 147 1.33 -3.11 6.97
C ALA A 147 2.81 -3.41 6.69
N THR A 148 3.34 -2.91 5.58
CA THR A 148 4.79 -3.02 5.29
C THR A 148 5.60 -2.00 6.05
N GLU A 149 5.02 -0.83 6.33
CA GLU A 149 5.67 0.27 7.05
C GLU A 149 4.93 0.59 8.34
N ARG A 150 5.64 1.18 9.30
CA ARG A 150 5.02 1.68 10.53
C ARG A 150 3.97 2.75 10.20
N THR A 151 2.75 2.51 10.66
CA THR A 151 1.65 3.47 10.51
C THR A 151 1.84 4.62 11.49
N VAL A 152 1.85 5.85 10.96
CA VAL A 152 1.88 7.08 11.75
C VAL A 152 0.47 7.32 12.28
N THR A 153 0.23 7.00 13.55
CA THR A 153 -1.11 7.01 14.18
C THR A 153 -1.76 8.39 14.17
N GLU A 154 -0.96 9.46 14.24
CA GLU A 154 -1.39 10.86 14.17
C GLU A 154 -2.04 11.22 12.82
N ARG A 155 -1.75 10.47 11.77
CA ARG A 155 -2.35 10.65 10.44
C ARG A 155 -3.71 9.99 10.28
N ILE A 156 -4.13 9.13 11.21
CA ILE A 156 -5.41 8.41 11.16
C ILE A 156 -6.60 9.33 11.44
N PRO A 157 -6.64 10.14 12.53
CA PRO A 157 -7.83 10.92 12.89
C PRO A 157 -8.36 11.88 11.81
N PRO A 158 -7.53 12.61 11.03
CA PRO A 158 -8.03 13.44 9.94
C PRO A 158 -8.76 12.60 8.86
N ARG A 159 -8.20 11.47 8.48
CA ARG A 159 -8.78 10.57 7.48
C ARG A 159 -10.06 9.88 7.97
N GLN A 160 -10.13 9.57 9.27
CA GLN A 160 -11.35 9.05 9.89
C GLN A 160 -12.52 10.04 9.79
N ARG A 161 -12.28 11.36 9.92
CA ARG A 161 -13.33 12.37 9.78
C ARG A 161 -14.00 12.29 8.41
N VAL A 162 -13.23 12.09 7.36
CA VAL A 162 -13.76 11.92 6.00
C VAL A 162 -14.54 10.60 5.88
N ARG A 163 -13.92 9.47 6.29
CA ARG A 163 -14.47 8.13 6.10
C ARG A 163 -15.69 7.82 6.97
N ARG A 164 -15.75 8.34 8.20
CA ARG A 164 -16.79 8.01 9.18
C ARG A 164 -18.22 8.20 8.65
N ASN A 165 -18.44 9.24 7.87
CA ASN A 165 -19.74 9.56 7.30
C ASN A 165 -19.86 9.22 5.81
N ALA A 166 -18.82 8.72 5.19
CA ALA A 166 -18.84 8.32 3.79
C ALA A 166 -19.82 7.18 3.54
N SER A 167 -20.59 7.24 2.45
CA SER A 167 -21.51 6.19 2.02
C SER A 167 -20.83 5.20 1.07
N LEU A 168 -19.73 5.61 0.45
CA LEU A 168 -18.92 4.75 -0.41
C LEU A 168 -17.42 5.00 -0.18
N GLU A 169 -16.61 4.08 -0.66
CA GLU A 169 -15.14 4.22 -0.68
C GLU A 169 -14.60 4.11 -2.11
N LEU A 170 -13.48 4.78 -2.33
CA LEU A 170 -12.71 4.81 -3.56
C LEU A 170 -11.23 4.60 -3.19
N PRO A 171 -10.80 3.38 -2.89
CA PRO A 171 -9.47 3.17 -2.36
C PRO A 171 -8.38 3.21 -3.44
N HIS A 172 -7.20 3.61 -3.01
CA HIS A 172 -5.96 3.52 -3.77
C HIS A 172 -4.98 2.50 -3.16
N ILE A 173 -5.47 1.61 -2.32
CA ILE A 173 -4.66 0.65 -1.55
C ILE A 173 -4.16 -0.44 -2.50
N LEU A 174 -2.85 -0.68 -2.50
CA LEU A 174 -2.22 -1.80 -3.17
C LEU A 174 -1.88 -2.88 -2.14
N LEU A 175 -2.48 -4.04 -2.31
CA LEU A 175 -2.20 -5.24 -1.54
C LEU A 175 -1.25 -6.12 -2.35
N LEU A 176 -0.22 -6.67 -1.71
CA LEU A 176 0.80 -7.47 -2.38
C LEU A 176 0.69 -8.93 -1.98
N CYS A 177 0.86 -9.84 -2.96
CA CYS A 177 1.13 -11.26 -2.73
C CYS A 177 2.55 -11.62 -3.19
N ASP A 178 3.14 -12.63 -2.54
CA ASP A 178 4.45 -13.19 -2.89
C ASP A 178 4.26 -14.52 -3.64
N ASP A 179 3.67 -14.44 -4.84
CA ASP A 179 3.36 -15.56 -5.73
C ASP A 179 4.42 -15.68 -6.83
N ASP A 180 5.56 -16.29 -6.52
CA ASP A 180 6.67 -16.52 -7.45
C ASP A 180 6.29 -17.52 -8.55
N GLY A 181 5.34 -18.43 -8.27
CA GLY A 181 4.76 -19.35 -9.25
C GLY A 181 3.81 -18.70 -10.26
N LYS A 182 3.41 -17.42 -10.04
CA LYS A 182 2.48 -16.67 -10.89
C LYS A 182 1.17 -17.41 -11.12
N THR A 183 0.62 -17.94 -10.03
CA THR A 183 -0.56 -18.81 -10.05
C THR A 183 -1.87 -18.08 -9.80
N LEU A 184 -1.83 -16.83 -9.30
CA LEU A 184 -3.01 -16.06 -8.91
C LEU A 184 -3.53 -15.17 -10.04
N ILE A 185 -2.81 -14.11 -10.37
CA ILE A 185 -3.27 -13.04 -11.27
C ILE A 185 -2.96 -13.38 -12.74
N GLU A 186 -1.82 -13.99 -13.01
CA GLU A 186 -1.34 -14.25 -14.34
C GLU A 186 -2.24 -15.21 -15.14
N PRO A 187 -2.92 -16.22 -14.56
CA PRO A 187 -3.91 -17.02 -15.31
C PRO A 187 -5.12 -16.20 -15.77
N ILE A 188 -5.56 -15.18 -14.99
CA ILE A 188 -6.61 -14.25 -15.42
C ILE A 188 -6.12 -13.43 -16.61
N SER A 189 -4.90 -12.88 -16.53
CA SER A 189 -4.25 -12.15 -17.60
C SER A 189 -4.17 -12.96 -18.91
N ALA A 190 -3.81 -14.22 -18.80
CA ALA A 190 -3.72 -15.12 -19.97
C ALA A 190 -5.10 -15.38 -20.62
N GLY A 191 -6.16 -15.28 -19.84
CA GLY A 191 -7.55 -15.48 -20.28
C GLY A 191 -8.35 -14.21 -20.56
N ARG A 192 -7.74 -13.02 -20.43
CA ARG A 192 -8.45 -11.72 -20.40
C ARG A 192 -9.36 -11.46 -21.59
N ASP A 193 -9.00 -11.93 -22.79
CA ASP A 193 -9.77 -11.68 -24.01
C ASP A 193 -11.17 -12.33 -23.99
N ARG A 194 -11.41 -13.25 -23.03
CA ARG A 194 -12.73 -13.85 -22.78
C ARG A 194 -13.56 -13.10 -21.75
N LEU A 195 -12.95 -12.16 -21.02
CA LEU A 195 -13.61 -11.40 -19.95
C LEU A 195 -14.34 -10.18 -20.52
N PRO A 196 -15.52 -9.85 -20.01
CA PRO A 196 -16.19 -8.61 -20.37
C PRO A 196 -15.35 -7.40 -19.97
N LYS A 197 -15.04 -6.52 -20.94
CA LYS A 197 -14.34 -5.26 -20.67
C LYS A 197 -15.31 -4.28 -20.03
N LEU A 198 -14.92 -3.68 -18.89
CA LEU A 198 -15.69 -2.70 -18.17
C LEU A 198 -15.33 -1.27 -18.55
N TYR A 199 -14.03 -1.03 -18.76
CA TYR A 199 -13.50 0.28 -19.16
C TYR A 199 -12.13 0.12 -19.84
N GLU A 200 -11.77 1.11 -20.66
CA GLU A 200 -10.44 1.28 -21.25
C GLU A 200 -10.27 2.74 -21.68
N PHE A 201 -9.23 3.41 -21.18
CA PHE A 201 -9.01 4.83 -21.43
C PHE A 201 -7.62 5.28 -20.99
N ASP A 202 -7.20 6.48 -21.44
CA ASP A 202 -5.99 7.13 -20.99
C ASP A 202 -6.23 7.90 -19.69
N LEU A 203 -5.34 7.75 -18.72
CA LEU A 203 -5.39 8.46 -17.44
C LEU A 203 -4.85 9.88 -17.60
N MET A 204 -5.51 10.86 -16.98
CA MET A 204 -5.11 12.27 -17.04
C MET A 204 -3.70 12.50 -16.48
N GLU A 205 -3.12 13.66 -16.79
CA GLU A 205 -1.81 14.14 -16.29
C GLU A 205 -0.66 13.16 -16.55
N GLY A 206 -0.75 12.41 -17.65
CA GLY A 206 0.28 11.43 -18.02
C GLY A 206 0.31 10.18 -17.15
N GLY A 207 -0.83 9.79 -16.59
CA GLY A 207 -0.97 8.58 -15.77
C GLY A 207 -0.81 7.27 -16.53
N GLY A 208 -0.66 7.30 -17.88
CA GLY A 208 -0.60 6.11 -18.73
C GLY A 208 -1.99 5.64 -19.15
N HIS A 209 -2.10 4.38 -19.60
CA HIS A 209 -3.35 3.78 -20.08
C HIS A 209 -3.85 2.73 -19.10
N ILE A 210 -5.17 2.59 -18.96
CA ILE A 210 -5.77 1.61 -18.06
C ILE A 210 -6.94 0.88 -18.72
N ALA A 211 -7.03 -0.44 -18.50
CA ALA A 211 -8.15 -1.27 -18.89
C ALA A 211 -8.59 -2.16 -17.73
N GLY A 212 -9.91 -2.31 -17.56
CA GLY A 212 -10.51 -3.16 -16.53
C GLY A 212 -11.48 -4.16 -17.11
N TYR A 213 -11.44 -5.39 -16.56
CA TYR A 213 -12.22 -6.52 -17.04
C TYR A 213 -12.96 -7.18 -15.88
N LEU A 214 -14.21 -7.57 -16.13
CA LEU A 214 -15.04 -8.26 -15.13
C LEU A 214 -14.57 -9.70 -14.91
N VAL A 215 -14.33 -10.06 -13.66
CA VAL A 215 -14.06 -11.42 -13.21
C VAL A 215 -15.19 -11.83 -12.26
N ALA A 216 -16.11 -12.64 -12.76
CA ALA A 216 -17.32 -13.07 -12.03
C ALA A 216 -17.69 -14.51 -12.36
N GLY A 217 -18.61 -15.11 -11.60
CA GLY A 217 -19.07 -16.49 -11.81
C GLY A 217 -17.90 -17.47 -11.78
N LYS A 218 -17.78 -18.33 -12.80
CA LYS A 218 -16.77 -19.40 -12.88
C LYS A 218 -15.33 -18.86 -12.78
N GLU A 219 -15.03 -17.72 -13.40
CA GLU A 219 -13.68 -17.13 -13.36
C GLU A 219 -13.31 -16.64 -11.95
N ALA A 220 -14.28 -16.12 -11.20
CA ALA A 220 -14.10 -15.74 -9.80
C ALA A 220 -13.91 -16.98 -8.91
N GLU A 221 -14.73 -18.03 -9.09
CA GLU A 221 -14.58 -19.31 -8.36
C GLU A 221 -13.20 -19.95 -8.60
N ASP A 222 -12.71 -19.93 -9.84
CA ASP A 222 -11.40 -20.46 -10.20
C ASP A 222 -10.27 -19.64 -9.55
N PHE A 223 -10.43 -18.31 -9.44
CA PHE A 223 -9.48 -17.48 -8.70
C PHE A 223 -9.51 -17.81 -7.20
N GLU A 224 -10.69 -17.92 -6.58
CA GLU A 224 -10.80 -18.26 -5.16
C GLU A 224 -10.20 -19.63 -4.83
N ALA A 225 -10.32 -20.61 -5.74
CA ALA A 225 -9.65 -21.90 -5.62
C ALA A 225 -8.11 -21.76 -5.66
N ARG A 226 -7.58 -20.96 -6.58
CA ARG A 226 -6.14 -20.66 -6.65
C ARG A 226 -5.65 -19.90 -5.41
N LEU A 227 -6.45 -18.96 -4.91
CA LEU A 227 -6.16 -18.20 -3.69
C LEU A 227 -6.07 -19.12 -2.47
N THR A 228 -6.99 -20.07 -2.37
CA THR A 228 -6.96 -21.09 -1.31
C THR A 228 -5.68 -21.92 -1.38
N ALA A 229 -5.28 -22.37 -2.57
CA ALA A 229 -4.04 -23.10 -2.77
C ALA A 229 -2.80 -22.27 -2.42
N TYR A 230 -2.74 -21.01 -2.83
CA TYR A 230 -1.68 -20.06 -2.49
C TYR A 230 -1.56 -19.88 -0.96
N THR A 231 -2.68 -19.62 -0.29
CA THR A 231 -2.68 -19.42 1.17
C THR A 231 -2.20 -20.66 1.91
N ALA A 232 -2.54 -21.87 1.42
CA ALA A 232 -2.14 -23.13 2.01
C ALA A 232 -0.63 -23.39 1.96
N VAL A 233 0.10 -22.82 1.00
CA VAL A 233 1.56 -23.01 0.88
C VAL A 233 2.38 -21.95 1.64
N CYS A 234 1.79 -20.83 2.06
CA CYS A 234 2.49 -19.78 2.80
C CYS A 234 3.20 -20.28 4.09
N PRO A 235 2.63 -21.18 4.92
CA PRO A 235 3.32 -21.69 6.09
C PRO A 235 4.61 -22.44 5.76
N GLU A 236 4.63 -23.21 4.70
CA GLU A 236 5.83 -23.94 4.26
C GLU A 236 6.86 -23.00 3.62
N LYS A 237 6.42 -22.02 2.85
CA LYS A 237 7.30 -21.02 2.20
C LYS A 237 8.12 -20.22 3.23
N TYR A 238 7.55 -19.97 4.42
CA TYR A 238 8.17 -19.13 5.46
C TYR A 238 8.48 -19.91 6.76
N ARG A 239 8.59 -21.23 6.69
CA ARG A 239 8.80 -22.10 7.86
C ARG A 239 10.07 -21.80 8.66
N ASP A 240 11.04 -21.14 8.05
CA ASP A 240 12.30 -20.72 8.67
C ASP A 240 12.20 -19.38 9.42
N LEU A 241 11.06 -18.71 9.36
CA LEU A 241 10.80 -17.45 10.05
C LEU A 241 9.87 -17.67 11.25
N PRO A 242 10.02 -16.88 12.31
CA PRO A 242 9.15 -16.98 13.48
C PRO A 242 7.74 -16.44 13.19
N GLY A 243 6.76 -16.96 13.94
CA GLY A 243 5.40 -16.43 13.96
C GLY A 243 4.49 -16.96 12.87
N THR A 244 3.34 -16.29 12.69
CA THR A 244 2.33 -16.64 11.68
C THR A 244 2.77 -16.15 10.31
N PRO A 245 2.61 -16.96 9.25
CA PRO A 245 2.94 -16.56 7.89
C PRO A 245 2.19 -15.29 7.45
N LEU A 246 2.88 -14.42 6.73
CA LEU A 246 2.29 -13.30 6.04
C LEU A 246 1.69 -13.80 4.73
N VAL A 247 0.40 -13.56 4.52
CA VAL A 247 -0.29 -13.92 3.27
C VAL A 247 -0.29 -12.74 2.31
N PHE A 248 -0.61 -11.56 2.82
CA PHE A 248 -0.61 -10.31 2.06
C PHE A 248 0.08 -9.19 2.82
N ALA A 249 0.78 -8.34 2.08
CA ALA A 249 1.43 -7.14 2.58
C ALA A 249 0.79 -5.89 1.97
N VAL A 250 0.61 -4.83 2.74
CA VAL A 250 0.11 -3.55 2.20
C VAL A 250 1.26 -2.80 1.56
N GLY A 251 1.32 -2.76 0.23
CA GLY A 251 2.40 -2.12 -0.53
C GLY A 251 2.27 -0.61 -0.63
N ASP A 252 1.05 -0.12 -0.77
CA ASP A 252 0.73 1.31 -0.79
C ASP A 252 -0.63 1.56 -0.14
N GLY A 253 -0.88 2.79 0.35
CA GLY A 253 -2.12 3.12 1.06
C GLY A 253 -2.19 2.60 2.50
N ASN A 254 -1.05 2.38 3.18
CA ASN A 254 -0.99 1.89 4.57
C ASN A 254 -1.87 2.71 5.52
N HIS A 255 -1.84 4.06 5.44
CA HIS A 255 -2.69 4.92 6.28
C HIS A 255 -4.18 4.80 5.93
N SER A 256 -4.51 4.58 4.66
CA SER A 256 -5.90 4.42 4.22
C SER A 256 -6.51 3.12 4.73
N LEU A 257 -5.79 2.00 4.68
CA LEU A 257 -6.26 0.73 5.21
C LEU A 257 -6.33 0.76 6.75
N ALA A 258 -5.33 1.35 7.41
CA ALA A 258 -5.34 1.56 8.87
C ALA A 258 -6.53 2.43 9.31
N THR A 259 -6.88 3.47 8.53
CA THR A 259 -8.06 4.29 8.78
C THR A 259 -9.36 3.49 8.63
N ALA A 260 -9.46 2.64 7.60
CA ALA A 260 -10.62 1.76 7.42
C ALA A 260 -10.78 0.80 8.61
N LYS A 261 -9.69 0.16 9.04
CA LYS A 261 -9.65 -0.69 10.25
C LYS A 261 -10.09 0.08 11.49
N SER A 262 -9.54 1.26 11.72
CA SER A 262 -9.85 2.08 12.89
C SER A 262 -11.34 2.53 12.91
N CYS A 263 -11.92 2.89 11.75
CA CYS A 263 -13.35 3.19 11.65
C CYS A 263 -14.22 1.97 11.95
N TYR A 264 -13.81 0.78 11.49
CA TYR A 264 -14.53 -0.45 11.78
C TYR A 264 -14.45 -0.83 13.28
N GLU A 265 -13.30 -0.67 13.93
CA GLU A 265 -13.15 -0.88 15.38
C GLU A 265 -14.02 0.09 16.18
N GLU A 266 -14.10 1.38 15.78
CA GLU A 266 -15.03 2.33 16.36
C GLU A 266 -16.49 1.89 16.19
N LEU A 267 -16.86 1.35 15.03
CA LEU A 267 -18.21 0.86 14.78
C LEU A 267 -18.54 -0.31 15.72
N LYS A 268 -17.62 -1.26 15.87
CA LYS A 268 -17.77 -2.38 16.83
C LYS A 268 -17.94 -1.88 18.26
N ALA A 269 -17.11 -0.93 18.68
CA ALA A 269 -17.15 -0.38 20.03
C ALA A 269 -18.48 0.37 20.35
N ARG A 270 -19.09 0.99 19.33
CA ARG A 270 -20.39 1.68 19.47
C ARG A 270 -21.60 0.72 19.43
N ASN A 271 -21.42 -0.51 18.94
CA ASN A 271 -22.48 -1.48 18.78
C ASN A 271 -22.12 -2.81 19.47
N PRO A 272 -21.92 -2.82 20.80
CA PRO A 272 -21.54 -4.03 21.51
C PRO A 272 -22.65 -5.09 21.39
N GLY A 273 -22.25 -6.32 21.02
CA GLY A 273 -23.17 -7.45 20.86
C GLY A 273 -23.95 -7.51 19.52
N VAL A 274 -23.77 -6.53 18.64
CA VAL A 274 -24.33 -6.60 17.27
C VAL A 274 -23.39 -7.42 16.39
N ASP A 275 -23.95 -8.37 15.65
CA ASP A 275 -23.20 -9.12 14.63
C ASP A 275 -22.89 -8.22 13.43
N LEU A 276 -21.64 -7.82 13.29
CA LEU A 276 -21.13 -7.01 12.17
C LEU A 276 -20.37 -7.86 11.14
N SER A 277 -20.46 -9.19 11.19
CA SER A 277 -19.72 -10.10 10.30
C SER A 277 -19.99 -9.88 8.81
N ARG A 278 -21.17 -9.38 8.47
CA ARG A 278 -21.58 -9.04 7.09
C ARG A 278 -21.67 -7.53 6.84
N HIS A 279 -21.33 -6.71 7.81
CA HIS A 279 -21.42 -5.26 7.66
C HIS A 279 -20.39 -4.76 6.61
N PRO A 280 -20.80 -3.93 5.63
CA PRO A 280 -19.88 -3.48 4.58
C PRO A 280 -18.60 -2.82 5.10
N ALA A 281 -18.66 -2.09 6.21
CA ALA A 281 -17.49 -1.46 6.83
C ALA A 281 -16.45 -2.44 7.38
N ARG A 282 -16.77 -3.75 7.52
CA ARG A 282 -15.80 -4.80 7.87
C ARG A 282 -14.73 -4.98 6.80
N PHE A 283 -15.03 -4.61 5.58
CA PHE A 283 -14.17 -4.84 4.42
C PHE A 283 -13.65 -3.52 3.86
N ALA A 284 -12.54 -3.58 3.13
CA ALA A 284 -12.00 -2.46 2.36
C ALA A 284 -11.67 -2.91 0.94
N LEU A 285 -12.07 -2.12 -0.06
CA LEU A 285 -11.73 -2.37 -1.47
C LEU A 285 -10.25 -2.09 -1.68
N VAL A 286 -9.54 -3.00 -2.32
CA VAL A 286 -8.09 -2.92 -2.58
C VAL A 286 -7.79 -3.50 -3.96
N GLU A 287 -6.61 -3.18 -4.50
CA GLU A 287 -6.06 -3.86 -5.68
C GLU A 287 -4.95 -4.81 -5.23
N LEU A 288 -5.10 -6.11 -5.52
CA LEU A 288 -4.09 -7.13 -5.27
C LEU A 288 -3.11 -7.17 -6.44
N GLU A 289 -1.82 -7.10 -6.16
CA GLU A 289 -0.73 -7.17 -7.13
C GLU A 289 0.29 -8.22 -6.73
N ASN A 290 0.93 -8.86 -7.72
CA ASN A 290 2.01 -9.80 -7.46
C ASN A 290 3.35 -9.06 -7.43
N ILE A 291 4.12 -9.17 -6.33
CA ILE A 291 5.47 -8.57 -6.28
C ILE A 291 6.40 -9.07 -7.39
N HIS A 292 6.15 -10.27 -7.93
CA HIS A 292 6.91 -10.88 -9.01
C HIS A 292 6.46 -10.44 -10.40
N ASP A 293 5.47 -9.55 -10.54
CA ASP A 293 5.15 -8.93 -11.82
C ASP A 293 6.37 -8.15 -12.34
N ALA A 294 6.61 -8.21 -13.65
CA ALA A 294 7.77 -7.55 -14.27
C ALA A 294 7.69 -6.02 -14.19
N ALA A 295 6.48 -5.48 -14.15
CA ALA A 295 6.25 -4.02 -14.02
C ALA A 295 6.40 -3.51 -12.58
N GLN A 296 6.48 -4.41 -11.58
CA GLN A 296 6.71 -4.01 -10.19
C GLN A 296 8.20 -3.75 -9.96
N ASN A 297 8.54 -2.50 -9.70
CA ASN A 297 9.90 -2.10 -9.33
C ASN A 297 9.88 -1.49 -7.94
N PHE A 298 10.77 -1.96 -7.08
CA PHE A 298 11.04 -1.38 -5.78
C PHE A 298 12.22 -0.42 -5.89
N GLU A 299 11.92 0.86 -5.99
CA GLU A 299 12.95 1.88 -6.07
C GLU A 299 13.51 2.18 -4.68
N PRO A 300 14.84 2.25 -4.52
CA PRO A 300 15.44 2.61 -3.25
C PRO A 300 15.10 4.05 -2.90
N ILE A 301 14.90 4.30 -1.63
CA ILE A 301 14.79 5.65 -1.11
C ILE A 301 16.01 5.89 -0.23
N HIS A 302 16.85 6.81 -0.65
CA HIS A 302 18.11 7.16 0.03
C HIS A 302 17.85 8.04 1.25
N ARG A 303 18.89 8.23 2.06
CA ARG A 303 18.84 9.11 3.24
C ARG A 303 19.84 10.23 3.07
N VAL A 304 19.40 11.47 3.31
CA VAL A 304 20.31 12.61 3.50
C VAL A 304 20.03 13.21 4.88
N VAL A 305 21.10 13.53 5.60
CA VAL A 305 21.02 14.27 6.86
C VAL A 305 21.70 15.61 6.65
N THR A 306 20.94 16.68 6.88
CA THR A 306 21.41 18.07 6.78
C THR A 306 21.49 18.72 8.15
N GLU A 307 22.09 19.89 8.25
CA GLU A 307 22.28 20.64 9.51
C GLU A 307 23.03 19.84 10.59
N THR A 308 23.91 18.89 10.19
CA THR A 308 24.66 18.02 11.08
C THR A 308 26.18 18.22 10.90
N ASP A 309 27.00 17.59 11.76
CA ASP A 309 28.43 17.39 11.52
C ASP A 309 28.62 16.03 10.80
N PRO A 310 28.97 16.02 9.50
CA PRO A 310 29.10 14.77 8.73
C PRO A 310 30.17 13.82 9.27
N GLU A 311 31.29 14.37 9.78
CA GLU A 311 32.38 13.55 10.29
C GLU A 311 32.03 12.92 11.66
N ALA A 312 31.39 13.69 12.55
CA ALA A 312 30.89 13.17 13.82
C ALA A 312 29.84 12.08 13.62
N LEU A 313 28.87 12.29 12.70
CA LEU A 313 27.85 11.30 12.38
C LEU A 313 28.47 10.02 11.80
N ARG A 314 29.38 10.16 10.82
CA ARG A 314 30.08 9.02 10.22
C ARG A 314 30.86 8.22 11.26
N LYS A 315 31.59 8.89 12.16
CA LYS A 315 32.33 8.24 13.24
C LYS A 315 31.40 7.51 14.22
N ALA A 316 30.28 8.09 14.57
CA ALA A 316 29.29 7.42 15.42
C ALA A 316 28.72 6.15 14.76
N LEU A 317 28.52 6.18 13.42
CA LEU A 317 28.05 5.03 12.66
C LEU A 317 29.00 3.83 12.69
N GLU A 318 30.31 4.03 12.95
CA GLU A 318 31.29 2.94 13.05
C GLU A 318 30.91 1.88 14.09
N SER A 319 30.23 2.27 15.18
CA SER A 319 29.74 1.35 16.21
C SER A 319 28.57 0.46 15.76
N TRP A 320 28.00 0.74 14.60
CA TRP A 320 26.94 -0.02 13.95
C TRP A 320 27.46 -0.87 12.78
N CYS A 321 28.78 -0.92 12.59
CA CYS A 321 29.42 -1.66 11.52
C CYS A 321 29.98 -2.98 12.04
N ALA A 322 30.00 -4.00 11.16
CA ALA A 322 30.62 -5.29 11.42
C ALA A 322 31.28 -5.86 10.16
N PRO A 323 32.31 -6.70 10.29
CA PRO A 323 32.91 -7.41 9.14
C PRO A 323 31.84 -8.25 8.41
N GLY A 324 31.79 -8.14 7.07
CA GLY A 324 30.78 -8.82 6.26
C GLY A 324 29.38 -8.25 6.36
N GLY A 325 29.24 -7.04 6.92
CA GLY A 325 27.99 -6.30 7.00
C GLY A 325 27.39 -5.90 5.65
N TYR A 326 26.28 -5.16 5.68
CA TYR A 326 25.68 -4.57 4.48
C TYR A 326 26.49 -3.40 3.96
N PRO A 327 26.98 -3.40 2.72
CA PRO A 327 27.69 -2.27 2.17
C PRO A 327 26.72 -1.10 1.90
N VAL A 328 27.02 0.08 2.46
CA VAL A 328 26.29 1.32 2.21
C VAL A 328 27.29 2.40 1.85
N CYS A 329 27.12 3.00 0.66
CA CYS A 329 27.96 4.13 0.23
C CYS A 329 27.47 5.42 0.90
N TRP A 330 28.40 6.27 1.31
CA TRP A 330 28.10 7.60 1.85
C TRP A 330 28.82 8.70 1.07
N PHE A 331 28.25 9.90 1.08
CA PHE A 331 28.75 11.10 0.41
C PHE A 331 28.66 12.29 1.38
N ALA A 332 29.72 13.12 1.46
CA ALA A 332 29.71 14.34 2.27
C ALA A 332 30.68 15.35 1.65
N GLY A 333 30.19 16.41 1.00
CA GLY A 333 30.98 17.30 0.20
C GLY A 333 31.68 16.55 -0.95
N ASP A 334 32.97 16.64 -1.04
CA ASP A 334 33.84 15.93 -1.99
C ASP A 334 34.31 14.54 -1.50
N LYS A 335 33.94 14.16 -0.27
CA LYS A 335 34.33 12.88 0.33
C LYS A 335 33.26 11.83 0.06
N THR A 336 33.72 10.61 -0.15
CA THR A 336 32.86 9.42 -0.30
C THR A 336 33.52 8.21 0.32
N GLY A 337 32.75 7.20 0.64
CA GLY A 337 33.27 5.93 1.16
C GLY A 337 32.16 4.89 1.32
N THR A 338 32.53 3.74 1.86
CA THR A 338 31.60 2.65 2.14
C THR A 338 31.73 2.25 3.60
N VAL A 339 30.58 2.05 4.25
CA VAL A 339 30.46 1.43 5.58
C VAL A 339 29.81 0.06 5.44
N TYR A 340 30.05 -0.84 6.39
CA TYR A 340 29.50 -2.21 6.38
C TYR A 340 28.63 -2.40 7.62
N LEU A 341 27.31 -2.15 7.48
CA LEU A 341 26.36 -2.17 8.58
C LEU A 341 26.09 -3.58 9.11
N ASP A 342 26.04 -3.73 10.43
CA ASP A 342 25.88 -5.01 11.11
C ASP A 342 24.53 -5.69 10.78
N ARG A 343 24.61 -6.83 10.07
CA ARG A 343 23.46 -7.64 9.63
C ARG A 343 22.65 -8.24 10.77
N SER A 344 23.22 -8.33 11.98
CA SER A 344 22.50 -8.91 13.12
C SER A 344 21.38 -8.02 13.66
N ARG A 345 21.35 -6.73 13.27
CA ARG A 345 20.41 -5.72 13.76
C ARG A 345 19.11 -5.63 12.99
N SER A 346 19.12 -5.95 11.70
CA SER A 346 17.92 -5.96 10.83
C SER A 346 18.16 -6.83 9.60
N GLN A 347 17.06 -7.30 8.99
CA GLN A 347 17.11 -8.07 7.74
C GLN A 347 17.47 -7.21 6.52
N LEU A 348 17.42 -5.89 6.64
CA LEU A 348 17.71 -4.94 5.58
C LEU A 348 18.72 -3.88 6.05
N GLU A 349 19.63 -3.46 5.15
CA GLU A 349 20.55 -2.36 5.37
C GLU A 349 19.87 -1.05 5.76
N VAL A 350 18.75 -0.75 5.11
CA VAL A 350 17.92 0.42 5.43
C VAL A 350 17.40 0.37 6.86
N GLY A 351 17.10 -0.83 7.38
CA GLY A 351 16.65 -1.03 8.76
C GLY A 351 17.73 -0.65 9.76
N VAL A 352 18.96 -1.13 9.55
CA VAL A 352 20.10 -0.81 10.41
C VAL A 352 20.42 0.69 10.35
N LEU A 353 20.48 1.26 9.13
CA LEU A 353 20.78 2.68 8.96
C LEU A 353 19.71 3.58 9.61
N GLN A 354 18.42 3.26 9.42
CA GLN A 354 17.34 4.08 9.98
C GLN A 354 17.32 4.05 11.51
N GLN A 355 17.56 2.87 12.12
CA GLN A 355 17.66 2.76 13.59
C GLN A 355 18.81 3.62 14.11
N PHE A 356 19.99 3.54 13.48
CA PHE A 356 21.11 4.40 13.84
C PHE A 356 20.76 5.89 13.72
N LEU A 357 20.18 6.31 12.59
CA LEU A 357 19.85 7.72 12.37
C LEU A 357 18.79 8.23 13.35
N ASP A 358 17.79 7.42 13.68
CA ASP A 358 16.78 7.78 14.67
C ASP A 358 17.38 7.97 16.06
N GLU A 359 18.31 7.08 16.48
CA GLU A 359 19.02 7.21 17.77
C GLU A 359 19.98 8.40 17.78
N TYR A 360 20.75 8.60 16.69
CA TYR A 360 21.71 9.68 16.60
C TYR A 360 21.02 11.06 16.62
N LEU A 361 19.97 11.22 15.83
CA LEU A 361 19.24 12.49 15.72
C LEU A 361 18.36 12.81 16.93
N ALA A 362 18.05 11.84 17.77
CA ALA A 362 17.43 12.09 19.07
C ALA A 362 18.36 12.83 20.06
N ALA A 363 19.68 12.70 19.87
CA ALA A 363 20.70 13.26 20.76
C ALA A 363 21.56 14.36 20.12
N HIS A 364 21.49 14.52 18.79
CA HIS A 364 22.36 15.45 18.04
C HIS A 364 21.55 16.27 17.04
N PRO A 365 22.01 17.47 16.66
CA PRO A 365 21.37 18.30 15.66
C PRO A 365 21.44 17.64 14.28
N GLY A 366 20.39 17.84 13.50
CA GLY A 366 20.28 17.37 12.12
C GLY A 366 18.82 17.19 11.71
N LYS A 367 18.61 17.16 10.40
CA LYS A 367 17.31 16.88 9.76
C LYS A 367 17.50 15.77 8.73
N ILE A 368 16.71 14.71 8.84
CA ILE A 368 16.70 13.62 7.86
C ILE A 368 15.70 13.91 6.76
N ASP A 369 16.10 13.67 5.51
CA ASP A 369 15.21 13.66 4.37
C ASP A 369 15.39 12.37 3.53
N TYR A 370 14.40 12.07 2.70
CA TYR A 370 14.22 10.83 1.98
C TYR A 370 14.22 11.11 0.47
N ILE A 371 15.26 10.66 -0.21
CA ILE A 371 15.60 11.11 -1.55
C ILE A 371 15.44 9.99 -2.57
N HIS A 372 14.76 10.28 -3.66
CA HIS A 372 14.68 9.44 -4.84
C HIS A 372 15.76 9.86 -5.83
N GLY A 373 16.51 8.89 -6.33
CA GLY A 373 17.57 9.10 -7.33
C GLY A 373 18.95 9.40 -6.74
N ASP A 374 19.94 8.74 -7.34
CA ASP A 374 21.35 8.80 -6.90
C ASP A 374 21.96 10.18 -7.07
N GLU A 375 21.64 10.88 -8.17
CA GLU A 375 22.22 12.20 -8.48
C GLU A 375 21.65 13.28 -7.55
N ASP A 376 20.36 13.21 -7.22
CA ASP A 376 19.74 14.13 -6.26
C ASP A 376 20.32 13.95 -4.86
N LEU A 377 20.56 12.69 -4.45
CA LEU A 377 21.24 12.40 -3.19
C LEU A 377 22.63 13.02 -3.14
N LYS A 378 23.45 12.81 -4.20
CA LYS A 378 24.82 13.34 -4.27
C LYS A 378 24.82 14.86 -4.26
N HIS A 379 23.89 15.49 -5.00
CA HIS A 379 23.75 16.94 -5.01
C HIS A 379 23.42 17.52 -3.64
N LEU A 380 22.52 16.91 -2.90
CA LEU A 380 22.17 17.33 -1.54
C LEU A 380 23.28 17.05 -0.54
N ALA A 381 23.97 15.92 -0.65
CA ALA A 381 25.08 15.54 0.21
C ALA A 381 26.34 16.39 -0.02
N ALA A 382 26.44 17.07 -1.17
CA ALA A 382 27.53 18.01 -1.47
C ALA A 382 27.37 19.37 -0.76
N GLN A 383 26.21 19.65 -0.17
CA GLN A 383 25.97 20.89 0.57
C GLN A 383 26.76 20.90 1.89
N ASP A 384 27.00 22.10 2.41
CA ASP A 384 27.66 22.24 3.73
C ASP A 384 26.82 21.59 4.83
N ARG A 385 27.49 20.92 5.78
CA ARG A 385 26.82 20.23 6.91
C ARG A 385 25.81 19.15 6.49
N ALA A 386 26.05 18.47 5.37
CA ALA A 386 25.19 17.39 4.87
C ALA A 386 25.97 16.08 4.67
N ILE A 387 25.30 14.96 4.89
CA ILE A 387 25.79 13.61 4.58
C ILE A 387 24.67 12.78 3.98
N GLY A 388 24.96 12.12 2.86
CA GLY A 388 24.02 11.25 2.15
C GLY A 388 24.43 9.78 2.22
N PHE A 389 23.44 8.89 2.24
CA PHE A 389 23.61 7.44 2.25
C PHE A 389 22.84 6.82 1.09
N LEU A 390 23.61 6.22 0.17
CA LEU A 390 23.07 5.52 -0.98
C LEU A 390 22.68 4.08 -0.58
N LEU A 391 21.42 3.76 -0.66
CA LEU A 391 20.88 2.45 -0.33
C LEU A 391 20.62 1.65 -1.61
N PRO A 392 20.86 0.34 -1.63
CA PRO A 392 20.49 -0.51 -2.76
C PRO A 392 18.98 -0.69 -2.84
N ALA A 393 18.49 -1.06 -4.03
CA ALA A 393 17.11 -1.48 -4.20
C ALA A 393 16.85 -2.80 -3.44
N MET A 394 15.75 -2.84 -2.70
CA MET A 394 15.31 -4.04 -2.00
C MET A 394 14.91 -5.13 -3.02
N ALA A 395 15.43 -6.34 -2.83
CA ALA A 395 14.99 -7.46 -3.64
C ALA A 395 13.54 -7.86 -3.30
N LYS A 396 12.74 -8.24 -4.30
CA LYS A 396 11.31 -8.58 -4.14
C LYS A 396 11.07 -9.61 -3.04
N GLY A 397 11.88 -10.68 -2.98
CA GLY A 397 11.79 -11.72 -1.97
C GLY A 397 12.14 -11.28 -0.53
N GLN A 398 12.71 -10.10 -0.35
CA GLN A 398 13.03 -9.58 0.99
C GLN A 398 11.84 -8.88 1.66
N LEU A 399 10.83 -8.45 0.90
CA LEU A 399 9.71 -7.68 1.45
C LEU A 399 8.94 -8.46 2.53
N PHE A 400 8.42 -9.62 2.16
CA PHE A 400 7.63 -10.45 3.09
C PHE A 400 8.47 -10.95 4.26
N ARG A 401 9.69 -11.39 3.98
CA ARG A 401 10.65 -11.85 4.99
C ARG A 401 11.02 -10.74 5.97
N GLY A 402 11.28 -9.54 5.47
CA GLY A 402 11.58 -8.37 6.30
C GLY A 402 10.40 -7.98 7.21
N VAL A 403 9.18 -7.94 6.68
CA VAL A 403 7.98 -7.65 7.49
C VAL A 403 7.76 -8.71 8.56
N MET A 404 8.01 -10.00 8.25
CA MET A 404 7.83 -11.09 9.21
C MET A 404 8.90 -11.08 10.31
N ALA A 405 10.15 -10.79 9.98
CA ALA A 405 11.27 -10.84 10.92
C ALA A 405 11.37 -9.57 11.77
N ASP A 406 11.21 -8.40 11.15
CA ASP A 406 11.41 -7.08 11.78
C ASP A 406 10.08 -6.44 12.27
N GLY A 407 8.94 -7.06 11.95
CA GLY A 407 7.59 -6.64 12.35
C GLY A 407 6.97 -5.53 11.50
N ALA A 408 7.75 -4.61 11.00
CA ALA A 408 7.43 -3.63 9.97
C ALA A 408 8.73 -3.00 9.48
N LEU A 409 8.80 -2.69 8.19
CA LEU A 409 9.95 -2.00 7.63
C LEU A 409 9.99 -0.53 8.09
N PRO A 410 11.17 0.10 8.13
CA PRO A 410 11.27 1.53 8.33
C PRO A 410 10.43 2.30 7.29
N ARG A 411 9.92 3.46 7.69
CA ARG A 411 9.23 4.33 6.73
C ARG A 411 10.14 4.67 5.54
N LYS A 412 9.54 4.74 4.36
CA LYS A 412 10.27 5.08 3.15
C LYS A 412 11.44 4.11 2.86
N THR A 413 11.22 2.80 3.06
CA THR A 413 12.19 1.75 2.68
C THR A 413 12.30 1.63 1.17
N PHE A 414 11.16 1.69 0.48
CA PHE A 414 11.07 1.62 -0.98
C PHE A 414 9.89 2.46 -1.49
N SER A 415 9.88 2.74 -2.78
CA SER A 415 8.72 3.26 -3.48
C SER A 415 8.28 2.26 -4.56
N MET A 416 6.97 2.07 -4.68
CA MET A 416 6.36 1.35 -5.79
C MET A 416 6.03 2.35 -6.89
N GLY A 417 6.98 2.57 -7.79
CA GLY A 417 6.89 3.52 -8.89
C GLY A 417 6.88 5.00 -8.48
N HIS A 418 6.87 5.86 -9.48
CA HIS A 418 6.83 7.32 -9.32
C HIS A 418 5.42 7.82 -8.95
N ALA A 419 5.32 9.10 -8.56
CA ALA A 419 4.04 9.70 -8.16
C ALA A 419 2.93 9.51 -9.20
N ARG A 420 3.23 9.67 -10.50
CA ARG A 420 2.24 9.49 -11.60
C ARG A 420 1.81 8.05 -11.83
N GLU A 421 2.56 7.08 -11.30
CA GLU A 421 2.29 5.64 -11.40
C GLU A 421 1.46 5.11 -10.24
N LYS A 422 1.16 5.96 -9.24
CA LYS A 422 0.27 5.62 -8.14
C LYS A 422 -1.15 5.37 -8.62
N ARG A 423 -1.92 4.63 -7.83
CA ARG A 423 -3.28 4.25 -8.23
C ARG A 423 -4.18 5.48 -8.41
N TYR A 424 -5.03 5.40 -9.43
CA TYR A 424 -6.13 6.34 -9.63
C TYR A 424 -7.40 5.77 -8.99
N TYR A 425 -8.21 6.65 -8.43
CA TYR A 425 -9.54 6.29 -7.95
C TYR A 425 -10.45 6.05 -9.14
N LEU A 426 -11.05 4.88 -9.21
CA LEU A 426 -11.85 4.47 -10.35
C LEU A 426 -13.08 3.67 -9.93
N GLU A 427 -12.88 2.46 -9.39
CA GLU A 427 -13.94 1.64 -8.86
C GLU A 427 -14.35 2.13 -7.47
N GLY A 428 -15.61 1.89 -7.12
CA GLY A 428 -16.14 2.20 -5.81
C GLY A 428 -16.80 1.01 -5.14
N ARG A 429 -17.09 1.14 -3.86
CA ARG A 429 -17.87 0.17 -3.08
C ARG A 429 -18.67 0.90 -2.00
N LYS A 430 -19.92 0.46 -1.76
CA LYS A 430 -20.69 0.94 -0.61
C LYS A 430 -20.07 0.42 0.69
N ILE A 431 -20.04 1.29 1.70
CA ILE A 431 -19.51 0.96 3.04
C ILE A 431 -20.54 1.14 4.16
N LYS A 432 -21.76 1.50 3.78
CA LYS A 432 -22.95 1.56 4.63
C LYS A 432 -24.09 0.76 4.03
#